data_142b19273b637474a1d37dd926a8f1f0
#
_entry.id   142b19273b637474a1d37dd926a8f1f0
#
_cell.length_a   1.000
_cell.length_b   1.000
_cell.length_c   1.000
_cell.angle_alpha   90.00
_cell.angle_beta   90.00
_cell.angle_gamma   90.00
#
_symmetry.space_group_name_H-M   'P 1'
#
loop_
_entity.id
_entity.type
_entity.pdbx_description
1 polymer ?
#
loop_
_entity_poly.entity_id
_entity_poly.type
_entity_poly.pdbx_seq_one_letter_code
_entity_poly.pdbx_strand_id
1 'polypeptide(L)'
;MFSGRLPHLPELVVMIDAELLREPPPSPFLGHDEFDPEGLLSGLLLHKFVRLYRYADNGPPPSVRPEPPPEERPVHTGWVVLDPPNPNHPGRRVVFFREAPTSYTTSAVIGNAADVAAADTTTDAYRALEAVGASERRRADGLAEQVAEQGVHADVYVTRREYLAKATRRMNRETTVCTPEEALTLVSLYLRQQGEFIAAKPDRGSEFVMNRGLFYWVAARELLPEAWRWFAACAQHSAKVADDRMTYLGQSLLQRVARALEARDAVHVSSNQPQDNDLKDEALANTDEVLVLLMGAVDVTARVAHKAAGLPDDDVRHAGWQKQQWLRELGGQAPRVAELFVPESQLSDVITVLRLLRNSVHGVALQGLSLMEDNRPMRNLVGLPQDDEAKLLEAIARLGGCKRWSVVTHPRPLGSIFEPATLVDILFEHVIKLLNAVMSRTPVEDLEGVHLAAEHLGPPSARGPNSTWDPFEEWTRLSIRWQLGF
;
A
#
# COMPACT_ATOMS: atom_id res chain seq x y z
N MET A 1 -5.31 22.52 25.52
CA MET A 1 -6.17 22.00 24.45
C MET A 1 -5.51 22.34 23.14
N PHE A 2 -5.00 21.35 22.42
CA PHE A 2 -4.36 21.55 21.12
C PHE A 2 -5.46 21.58 20.06
N SER A 3 -6.01 22.76 19.78
CA SER A 3 -6.97 22.97 18.69
C SER A 3 -6.31 23.40 17.37
N GLY A 4 -4.99 23.20 17.26
CA GLY A 4 -4.29 23.42 16.02
C GLY A 4 -4.50 22.22 15.09
N ARG A 5 -5.10 22.43 13.91
CA ARG A 5 -4.94 21.49 12.80
C ARG A 5 -3.43 21.31 12.59
N LEU A 6 -3.00 20.07 12.44
CA LEU A 6 -1.65 19.79 11.96
C LEU A 6 -1.41 20.66 10.70
N PRO A 7 -0.20 21.22 10.51
CA PRO A 7 0.09 21.94 9.29
C PRO A 7 -0.25 21.03 8.10
N HIS A 8 -1.06 21.53 7.18
CA HIS A 8 -1.37 20.79 5.96
C HIS A 8 -0.06 20.58 5.20
N LEU A 9 0.14 19.36 4.72
CA LEU A 9 1.20 19.10 3.77
C LEU A 9 0.97 19.98 2.52
N PRO A 10 2.04 20.35 1.78
CA PRO A 10 1.87 21.04 0.50
C PRO A 10 0.99 20.21 -0.44
N GLU A 11 0.28 20.86 -1.35
CA GLU A 11 -0.52 20.15 -2.36
C GLU A 11 0.35 19.16 -3.13
N LEU A 12 -0.18 17.94 -3.37
CA LEU A 12 0.47 16.95 -4.21
C LEU A 12 0.33 17.36 -5.68
N VAL A 13 1.43 17.60 -6.34
CA VAL A 13 1.45 17.96 -7.76
C VAL A 13 1.52 16.68 -8.60
N VAL A 14 0.47 16.39 -9.36
CA VAL A 14 0.39 15.20 -10.20
C VAL A 14 0.29 15.60 -11.67
N MET A 15 1.18 15.06 -12.50
CA MET A 15 1.01 15.04 -13.95
C MET A 15 0.51 13.67 -14.38
N ILE A 16 -0.45 13.61 -15.29
CA ILE A 16 -1.01 12.36 -15.83
C ILE A 16 -1.10 12.41 -17.34
N ASP A 17 -0.78 11.33 -18.02
CA ASP A 17 -1.09 11.18 -19.44
C ASP A 17 -2.60 11.32 -19.64
N ALA A 18 -3.00 12.27 -20.49
CA ALA A 18 -4.39 12.70 -20.62
C ALA A 18 -5.35 11.55 -21.00
N GLU A 19 -4.84 10.55 -21.70
CA GLU A 19 -5.59 9.36 -22.10
C GLU A 19 -5.99 8.45 -20.93
N LEU A 20 -5.29 8.57 -19.79
CA LEU A 20 -5.55 7.78 -18.59
C LEU A 20 -6.62 8.39 -17.70
N LEU A 21 -6.89 9.68 -17.86
CA LEU A 21 -7.92 10.37 -17.10
C LEU A 21 -9.25 10.30 -17.80
N ARG A 22 -10.23 9.66 -17.18
CA ARG A 22 -11.59 9.59 -17.69
C ARG A 22 -12.36 10.85 -17.30
N GLU A 23 -12.88 11.57 -18.27
CA GLU A 23 -13.67 12.79 -18.08
C GLU A 23 -15.07 12.70 -18.69
N PRO A 24 -16.15 13.03 -17.96
CA PRO A 24 -16.16 13.13 -16.48
C PRO A 24 -15.69 11.82 -15.87
N PRO A 25 -15.05 11.84 -14.69
CA PRO A 25 -14.67 10.59 -14.08
C PRO A 25 -15.92 9.73 -14.02
N PRO A 26 -15.94 8.57 -14.70
CA PRO A 26 -17.10 7.71 -14.57
C PRO A 26 -17.22 7.44 -13.09
N SER A 27 -18.45 7.43 -12.58
CA SER A 27 -18.64 6.74 -11.32
C SER A 27 -17.94 5.40 -11.48
N PRO A 28 -16.98 5.03 -10.63
CA PRO A 28 -16.33 3.74 -10.75
C PRO A 28 -17.34 2.57 -10.71
N PHE A 29 -18.63 2.88 -10.65
CA PHE A 29 -19.71 1.98 -10.34
C PHE A 29 -20.93 2.06 -11.30
N LEU A 30 -20.98 3.05 -12.21
CA LEU A 30 -22.11 3.15 -13.12
C LEU A 30 -21.87 2.29 -14.36
N GLY A 31 -22.51 1.12 -14.38
CA GLY A 31 -22.64 0.29 -15.58
C GLY A 31 -21.59 -0.78 -15.78
N HIS A 32 -20.75 -1.06 -14.76
CA HIS A 32 -19.79 -2.15 -14.79
C HIS A 32 -20.10 -3.17 -13.67
N ASP A 33 -20.11 -4.44 -14.03
CA ASP A 33 -20.17 -5.55 -13.07
C ASP A 33 -18.83 -5.71 -12.30
N GLU A 34 -17.77 -5.01 -12.74
CA GLU A 34 -16.43 -5.06 -12.18
C GLU A 34 -16.00 -3.69 -11.63
N PHE A 35 -15.28 -3.72 -10.50
CA PHE A 35 -14.69 -2.53 -9.89
C PHE A 35 -13.62 -1.91 -10.81
N ASP A 36 -13.68 -0.58 -11.02
CA ASP A 36 -12.76 0.19 -11.86
C ASP A 36 -11.73 0.99 -11.03
N PRO A 37 -10.50 0.48 -10.84
CA PRO A 37 -9.45 1.19 -10.11
C PRO A 37 -9.04 2.52 -10.75
N GLU A 38 -9.06 2.63 -12.09
CA GLU A 38 -8.71 3.86 -12.79
C GLU A 38 -9.78 4.94 -12.62
N GLY A 39 -11.05 4.53 -12.54
CA GLY A 39 -12.14 5.43 -12.19
C GLY A 39 -12.00 5.98 -10.77
N LEU A 40 -11.61 5.13 -9.81
CA LEU A 40 -11.31 5.57 -8.45
C LEU A 40 -10.13 6.55 -8.43
N LEU A 41 -9.03 6.23 -9.12
CA LEU A 41 -7.87 7.13 -9.24
C LEU A 41 -8.30 8.49 -9.82
N SER A 42 -9.09 8.49 -10.90
CA SER A 42 -9.57 9.72 -11.52
C SER A 42 -10.38 10.59 -10.55
N GLY A 43 -11.19 9.99 -9.69
CA GLY A 43 -11.90 10.68 -8.62
C GLY A 43 -10.93 11.30 -7.60
N LEU A 44 -9.98 10.51 -7.08
CA LEU A 44 -9.02 10.98 -6.08
C LEU A 44 -8.11 12.09 -6.61
N LEU A 45 -7.74 12.05 -7.89
CA LEU A 45 -6.94 13.10 -8.53
C LEU A 45 -7.66 14.45 -8.63
N LEU A 46 -8.99 14.48 -8.53
CA LEU A 46 -9.77 15.71 -8.50
C LEU A 46 -9.95 16.28 -7.09
N HIS A 47 -9.34 15.67 -6.08
CA HIS A 47 -9.45 16.14 -4.70
C HIS A 47 -8.74 17.49 -4.50
N LYS A 48 -9.26 18.33 -3.59
CA LYS A 48 -8.75 19.70 -3.29
C LYS A 48 -7.27 19.77 -2.86
N PHE A 49 -6.70 18.65 -2.39
CA PHE A 49 -5.28 18.57 -1.99
C PHE A 49 -4.37 18.09 -3.12
N VAL A 50 -4.92 17.84 -4.31
CA VAL A 50 -4.18 17.40 -5.49
C VAL A 50 -4.23 18.47 -6.56
N ARG A 51 -3.05 18.89 -7.03
CA ARG A 51 -2.89 19.76 -8.19
C ARG A 51 -2.64 18.90 -9.41
N LEU A 52 -3.63 18.80 -10.28
CA LEU A 52 -3.61 17.90 -11.43
C LEU A 52 -3.27 18.61 -12.72
N TYR A 53 -2.28 18.10 -13.44
CA TYR A 53 -1.95 18.52 -14.81
C TYR A 53 -2.09 17.36 -15.79
N ARG A 54 -2.83 17.60 -16.88
CA ARG A 54 -3.02 16.64 -17.96
C ARG A 54 -1.96 16.88 -19.03
N TYR A 55 -1.26 15.84 -19.40
CA TYR A 55 -0.24 15.90 -20.45
C TYR A 55 -0.68 15.14 -21.69
N ALA A 56 -0.51 15.76 -22.86
CA ALA A 56 -0.72 15.11 -24.15
C ALA A 56 0.41 15.53 -25.10
N ASP A 57 1.01 14.57 -25.80
CA ASP A 57 2.12 14.82 -26.74
C ASP A 57 1.75 15.80 -27.87
N ASN A 58 0.50 15.80 -28.30
CA ASN A 58 -0.02 16.62 -29.40
C ASN A 58 -0.87 17.81 -28.91
N GLY A 59 -0.69 18.23 -27.67
CA GLY A 59 -1.50 19.27 -27.03
C GLY A 59 -2.81 18.73 -26.44
N PRO A 60 -3.58 19.59 -25.76
CA PRO A 60 -4.81 19.16 -25.12
C PRO A 60 -5.81 18.70 -26.18
N PRO A 61 -6.48 17.55 -26.00
CA PRO A 61 -7.59 17.20 -26.84
C PRO A 61 -8.66 18.28 -26.75
N PRO A 62 -9.46 18.47 -27.77
CA PRO A 62 -10.56 19.44 -27.81
C PRO A 62 -11.72 18.98 -26.91
N SER A 63 -11.46 18.52 -25.71
CA SER A 63 -12.48 17.97 -24.84
C SER A 63 -13.16 19.04 -24.00
N VAL A 64 -14.42 18.81 -23.81
CA VAL A 64 -15.26 19.58 -22.91
C VAL A 64 -14.67 19.45 -21.50
N ARG A 65 -14.30 20.57 -20.92
CA ARG A 65 -13.92 20.66 -19.51
C ARG A 65 -15.12 20.18 -18.67
N PRO A 66 -14.97 19.23 -17.74
CA PRO A 66 -15.94 19.10 -16.69
C PRO A 66 -15.87 20.41 -15.90
N GLU A 67 -16.90 21.22 -15.93
CA GLU A 67 -16.98 22.40 -15.10
C GLU A 67 -16.96 21.95 -13.63
N PRO A 68 -15.96 22.37 -12.86
CA PRO A 68 -16.03 22.16 -11.42
C PRO A 68 -17.21 22.98 -10.89
N PRO A 69 -17.94 22.49 -9.89
CA PRO A 69 -18.89 23.32 -9.19
C PRO A 69 -18.16 24.59 -8.71
N PRO A 70 -18.75 25.78 -8.90
CA PRO A 70 -18.05 27.09 -8.81
C PRO A 70 -17.39 27.42 -7.49
N GLU A 71 -17.63 26.68 -6.42
CA GLU A 71 -17.27 27.09 -5.04
C GLU A 71 -16.33 26.12 -4.31
N GLU A 72 -15.95 24.95 -4.87
CA GLU A 72 -15.28 23.92 -4.07
C GLU A 72 -13.94 23.39 -4.59
N ARG A 73 -13.43 23.85 -5.73
CA ARG A 73 -12.18 23.29 -6.29
C ARG A 73 -11.11 24.36 -6.46
N PRO A 74 -9.88 24.08 -6.01
CA PRO A 74 -8.76 24.96 -6.30
C PRO A 74 -8.49 25.02 -7.80
N VAL A 75 -8.13 26.22 -8.24
CA VAL A 75 -7.95 26.69 -9.62
C VAL A 75 -6.83 25.97 -10.39
N HIS A 76 -6.27 24.87 -9.88
CA HIS A 76 -5.00 24.31 -10.34
C HIS A 76 -5.12 22.97 -11.10
N THR A 77 -6.23 22.69 -11.71
CA THR A 77 -6.35 21.60 -12.68
C THR A 77 -6.26 22.17 -14.09
N GLY A 78 -5.29 21.71 -14.88
CA GLY A 78 -5.09 22.26 -16.20
C GLY A 78 -4.40 21.30 -17.15
N TRP A 79 -4.10 21.81 -18.33
CA TRP A 79 -3.39 21.12 -19.38
C TRP A 79 -1.96 21.63 -19.47
N VAL A 80 -1.03 20.71 -19.70
CA VAL A 80 0.32 21.04 -20.11
C VAL A 80 0.37 21.10 -21.63
N VAL A 81 0.82 22.24 -22.16
CA VAL A 81 0.95 22.47 -23.60
C VAL A 81 2.39 22.81 -23.92
N LEU A 82 2.94 22.14 -24.91
CA LEU A 82 4.28 22.41 -25.41
C LEU A 82 4.22 23.35 -26.61
N ASP A 83 5.00 24.42 -26.56
CA ASP A 83 5.23 25.23 -27.77
C ASP A 83 6.03 24.47 -28.82
N PRO A 84 5.82 24.76 -30.10
CA PRO A 84 6.68 24.25 -31.17
C PRO A 84 8.16 24.57 -30.91
N PRO A 85 9.12 23.76 -31.41
CA PRO A 85 10.55 24.07 -31.30
C PRO A 85 10.85 25.44 -31.84
N ASN A 86 11.56 26.26 -31.05
CA ASN A 86 12.05 27.56 -31.53
C ASN A 86 13.24 27.34 -32.47
N PRO A 87 13.20 27.80 -33.73
CA PRO A 87 14.31 27.63 -34.68
C PRO A 87 15.63 28.24 -34.20
N ASN A 88 15.57 29.31 -33.38
CA ASN A 88 16.76 29.98 -32.84
C ASN A 88 17.32 29.30 -31.58
N HIS A 89 16.52 28.43 -30.93
CA HIS A 89 16.91 27.70 -29.74
C HIS A 89 16.37 26.28 -29.82
N PRO A 90 16.84 25.42 -30.71
CA PRO A 90 16.28 24.11 -30.99
C PRO A 90 16.38 23.15 -29.80
N GLY A 91 17.28 23.42 -28.86
CA GLY A 91 17.44 22.62 -27.62
C GLY A 91 16.52 23.03 -26.48
N ARG A 92 15.67 24.03 -26.66
CA ARG A 92 14.75 24.49 -25.60
C ARG A 92 13.31 24.43 -26.03
N ARG A 93 12.46 24.05 -25.13
CA ARG A 93 11.00 24.02 -25.29
C ARG A 93 10.37 24.85 -24.20
N VAL A 94 9.30 25.57 -24.54
CA VAL A 94 8.48 26.30 -23.57
C VAL A 94 7.25 25.46 -23.26
N VAL A 95 6.99 25.28 -21.99
CA VAL A 95 5.84 24.56 -21.46
C VAL A 95 4.88 25.59 -20.88
N PHE A 96 3.62 25.52 -21.28
CA PHE A 96 2.58 26.36 -20.75
C PHE A 96 1.58 25.50 -19.97
N PHE A 97 1.14 25.99 -18.84
CA PHE A 97 0.06 25.39 -18.08
C PHE A 97 -1.21 26.15 -18.40
N ARG A 98 -2.21 25.45 -18.90
CA ARG A 98 -3.50 26.03 -19.32
C ARG A 98 -4.63 25.47 -18.50
N GLU A 99 -5.46 26.33 -17.93
CA GLU A 99 -6.74 25.96 -17.36
C GLU A 99 -7.79 25.66 -18.43
N ALA A 100 -7.68 26.36 -19.56
CA ALA A 100 -8.47 26.15 -20.75
C ALA A 100 -7.56 26.24 -21.98
N PRO A 101 -7.98 25.73 -23.17
CA PRO A 101 -7.16 25.77 -24.38
C PRO A 101 -6.59 27.14 -24.77
N THR A 102 -7.24 28.21 -24.31
CA THR A 102 -6.89 29.60 -24.65
C THR A 102 -6.25 30.38 -23.49
N SER A 103 -6.21 29.85 -22.28
CA SER A 103 -5.65 30.55 -21.12
C SER A 103 -4.33 29.95 -20.70
N TYR A 104 -3.40 30.82 -20.26
CA TYR A 104 -2.12 30.44 -19.70
C TYR A 104 -2.04 30.91 -18.27
N THR A 105 -1.71 29.99 -17.35
CA THR A 105 -1.55 30.32 -15.94
C THR A 105 -0.11 30.55 -15.56
N THR A 106 0.82 29.79 -16.16
CA THR A 106 2.26 29.93 -15.95
C THR A 106 3.01 29.31 -17.11
N SER A 107 4.33 29.49 -17.14
CA SER A 107 5.21 28.88 -18.13
C SER A 107 6.55 28.52 -17.52
N ALA A 108 7.18 27.48 -18.05
CA ALA A 108 8.53 27.08 -17.73
C ALA A 108 9.32 26.77 -19.02
N VAL A 109 10.64 26.85 -18.95
CA VAL A 109 11.54 26.46 -20.05
C VAL A 109 12.23 25.16 -19.65
N ILE A 110 12.04 24.12 -20.45
CA ILE A 110 12.70 22.83 -20.31
C ILE A 110 13.91 22.71 -21.25
N GLY A 111 14.86 21.87 -20.87
CA GLY A 111 16.07 21.60 -21.66
C GLY A 111 15.79 20.76 -22.89
N ASN A 112 16.89 20.25 -23.51
CA ASN A 112 16.78 19.39 -24.68
C ASN A 112 16.41 17.95 -24.31
N ALA A 113 15.16 17.62 -24.51
CA ALA A 113 14.62 16.27 -24.24
C ALA A 113 15.38 15.14 -24.99
N ALA A 114 15.94 15.46 -26.17
CA ALA A 114 16.71 14.49 -26.94
C ALA A 114 18.01 14.06 -26.25
N ASP A 115 18.67 14.99 -25.55
CA ASP A 115 19.93 14.70 -24.86
C ASP A 115 19.69 13.89 -23.58
N VAL A 116 18.60 14.19 -22.85
CA VAL A 116 18.21 13.42 -21.67
C VAL A 116 17.78 12.01 -22.06
N ALA A 117 16.93 11.89 -23.07
CA ALA A 117 16.51 10.58 -23.58
C ALA A 117 17.70 9.77 -24.10
N ALA A 118 18.71 10.40 -24.70
CA ALA A 118 19.92 9.73 -25.16
C ALA A 118 20.79 9.22 -24.00
N ALA A 119 20.87 9.94 -22.90
CA ALA A 119 21.64 9.54 -21.73
C ALA A 119 21.01 8.30 -21.03
N ASP A 120 19.69 8.21 -21.00
CA ASP A 120 18.96 7.11 -20.35
C ASP A 120 18.79 5.85 -21.21
N THR A 121 19.04 5.95 -22.51
CA THR A 121 18.80 4.87 -23.48
C THR A 121 19.80 3.72 -23.43
N THR A 122 20.74 3.76 -22.54
CA THR A 122 21.63 2.62 -22.27
C THR A 122 20.91 1.49 -21.53
N THR A 123 19.67 1.68 -21.13
CA THR A 123 18.88 0.66 -20.44
C THR A 123 18.47 -0.46 -21.40
N ASP A 124 18.54 -1.72 -20.92
CA ASP A 124 18.14 -2.90 -21.67
C ASP A 124 16.66 -2.86 -22.14
N ALA A 125 15.84 -2.06 -21.45
CA ALA A 125 14.43 -1.87 -21.78
C ALA A 125 14.24 -1.21 -23.17
N TYR A 126 15.05 -0.20 -23.53
CA TYR A 126 14.99 0.40 -24.88
C TYR A 126 15.72 -0.43 -25.93
N ARG A 127 16.72 -1.22 -25.53
CA ARG A 127 17.41 -2.14 -26.46
C ARG A 127 16.49 -3.26 -26.94
N ALA A 128 15.51 -3.68 -26.12
CA ALA A 128 14.53 -4.70 -26.48
C ALA A 128 13.46 -4.21 -27.47
N LEU A 129 13.40 -2.87 -27.76
CA LEU A 129 12.49 -2.32 -28.75
C LEU A 129 13.10 -2.46 -30.14
N GLU A 130 12.89 -3.61 -30.78
CA GLU A 130 13.32 -3.89 -32.16
C GLU A 130 12.53 -3.11 -33.23
N ALA A 131 11.50 -2.35 -32.82
CA ALA A 131 10.57 -1.71 -33.75
C ALA A 131 11.10 -0.40 -34.33
N VAL A 132 10.79 -0.17 -35.60
CA VAL A 132 10.87 1.14 -36.28
C VAL A 132 10.13 2.18 -35.44
N GLY A 133 10.79 3.34 -35.14
CA GLY A 133 10.22 4.39 -34.27
C GLY A 133 10.69 4.36 -32.81
N ALA A 134 11.53 3.42 -32.40
CA ALA A 134 12.08 3.38 -31.03
C ALA A 134 12.77 4.69 -30.62
N SER A 135 13.46 5.38 -31.54
CA SER A 135 14.11 6.66 -31.29
C SER A 135 13.10 7.79 -31.08
N GLU A 136 12.00 7.80 -31.82
CA GLU A 136 10.93 8.80 -31.67
C GLU A 136 10.20 8.59 -30.33
N ARG A 137 9.90 7.33 -29.98
CA ARG A 137 9.31 7.01 -28.69
C ARG A 137 10.20 7.44 -27.53
N ARG A 138 11.50 7.15 -27.60
CA ARG A 138 12.45 7.61 -26.57
C ARG A 138 12.49 9.12 -26.41
N ARG A 139 12.39 9.87 -27.52
CA ARG A 139 12.31 11.34 -27.47
C ARG A 139 11.01 11.81 -26.82
N ALA A 140 9.87 11.17 -27.16
CA ALA A 140 8.58 11.50 -26.57
C ALA A 140 8.56 11.18 -25.06
N ASP A 141 9.10 10.03 -24.66
CA ASP A 141 9.20 9.63 -23.27
C ASP A 141 10.10 10.58 -22.46
N GLY A 142 11.31 10.90 -22.99
CA GLY A 142 12.22 11.85 -22.35
C GLY A 142 11.66 13.26 -22.28
N LEU A 143 10.86 13.67 -23.27
CA LEU A 143 10.18 14.96 -23.24
C LEU A 143 9.10 14.99 -22.15
N ALA A 144 8.25 13.94 -22.08
CA ALA A 144 7.21 13.82 -21.05
C ALA A 144 7.83 13.88 -19.64
N GLU A 145 8.94 13.19 -19.43
CA GLU A 145 9.66 13.18 -18.16
C GLU A 145 10.23 14.56 -17.81
N GLN A 146 10.88 15.25 -18.76
CA GLN A 146 11.36 16.62 -18.53
C GLN A 146 10.21 17.60 -18.24
N VAL A 147 9.07 17.42 -18.88
CA VAL A 147 7.89 18.23 -18.60
C VAL A 147 7.43 17.99 -17.16
N ALA A 148 7.38 16.75 -16.71
CA ALA A 148 7.01 16.43 -15.34
C ALA A 148 7.97 17.04 -14.32
N GLU A 149 9.28 16.85 -14.51
CA GLU A 149 10.30 17.26 -13.55
C GLU A 149 10.58 18.77 -13.59
N GLN A 150 10.88 19.31 -14.78
CA GLN A 150 11.37 20.70 -14.92
C GLN A 150 10.27 21.68 -15.29
N GLY A 151 9.21 21.21 -15.94
CA GLY A 151 8.10 22.03 -16.37
C GLY A 151 7.07 22.23 -15.27
N VAL A 152 6.52 21.14 -14.79
CA VAL A 152 5.41 21.11 -13.81
C VAL A 152 5.91 21.04 -12.38
N HIS A 153 7.13 20.55 -12.17
CA HIS A 153 7.64 20.16 -10.85
C HIS A 153 6.68 19.18 -10.16
N ALA A 154 6.30 18.14 -10.90
CA ALA A 154 5.39 17.14 -10.42
C ALA A 154 6.05 16.24 -9.36
N ASP A 155 5.35 16.01 -8.26
CA ASP A 155 5.75 14.99 -7.28
C ASP A 155 5.53 13.59 -7.89
N VAL A 156 4.46 13.45 -8.69
CA VAL A 156 4.06 12.17 -9.30
C VAL A 156 3.73 12.38 -10.78
N TYR A 157 4.29 11.51 -11.64
CA TYR A 157 3.89 11.39 -13.04
C TYR A 157 3.25 10.04 -13.31
N VAL A 158 1.97 10.05 -13.66
CA VAL A 158 1.17 8.84 -13.91
C VAL A 158 1.16 8.53 -15.39
N THR A 159 1.68 7.36 -15.76
CA THR A 159 1.83 6.97 -17.17
C THR A 159 1.81 5.45 -17.35
N ARG A 160 1.40 4.98 -18.52
CA ARG A 160 1.59 3.59 -18.97
C ARG A 160 2.89 3.38 -19.74
N ARG A 161 3.76 4.38 -19.81
CA ARG A 161 5.09 4.30 -20.45
C ARG A 161 6.01 3.48 -19.53
N GLU A 162 5.90 2.16 -19.59
CA GLU A 162 6.62 1.22 -18.69
C GLU A 162 8.12 1.47 -18.59
N TYR A 163 8.74 1.98 -19.68
CA TYR A 163 10.16 2.26 -19.72
C TYR A 163 10.52 3.39 -18.77
N LEU A 164 9.71 4.43 -18.66
CA LEU A 164 9.92 5.52 -17.72
C LEU A 164 9.75 5.05 -16.28
N ALA A 165 8.70 4.33 -15.98
CA ALA A 165 8.48 3.80 -14.64
C ALA A 165 9.60 2.87 -14.17
N LYS A 166 10.20 2.09 -15.10
CA LYS A 166 11.35 1.22 -14.79
C LYS A 166 12.67 1.97 -14.68
N ALA A 167 12.86 3.03 -15.47
CA ALA A 167 14.11 3.81 -15.52
C ALA A 167 14.26 4.74 -14.30
N THR A 168 13.18 5.41 -13.88
CA THR A 168 13.19 6.37 -12.76
C THR A 168 13.58 5.77 -11.43
N ARG A 169 13.32 4.51 -11.19
CA ARG A 169 13.80 3.80 -9.98
C ARG A 169 15.34 3.80 -9.86
N ARG A 170 16.06 4.19 -10.91
CA ARG A 170 17.53 4.20 -10.96
C ARG A 170 18.14 5.60 -10.91
N MET A 171 17.34 6.65 -10.96
CA MET A 171 17.84 8.02 -11.08
C MET A 171 17.36 8.91 -9.93
N ASN A 172 18.19 9.90 -9.66
CA ASN A 172 18.05 10.89 -8.60
C ASN A 172 17.01 11.95 -8.99
N ARG A 173 15.72 11.61 -9.07
CA ARG A 173 14.70 12.52 -9.57
C ARG A 173 13.73 12.88 -8.47
N GLU A 174 13.33 14.15 -8.49
CA GLU A 174 12.32 14.68 -7.59
C GLU A 174 10.92 14.14 -7.91
N THR A 175 10.68 13.75 -9.18
CA THR A 175 9.40 13.22 -9.65
C THR A 175 9.37 11.70 -9.59
N THR A 176 8.36 11.14 -8.93
CA THR A 176 8.07 9.70 -8.96
C THR A 176 7.23 9.35 -10.19
N VAL A 177 7.77 8.56 -11.11
CA VAL A 177 7.01 8.04 -12.25
C VAL A 177 6.40 6.69 -11.85
N CYS A 178 5.09 6.53 -12.06
CA CYS A 178 4.35 5.35 -11.66
C CYS A 178 3.23 4.99 -12.64
N THR A 179 2.80 3.72 -12.58
CA THR A 179 1.61 3.25 -13.29
C THR A 179 0.33 3.77 -12.60
N PRO A 180 -0.86 3.69 -13.26
CA PRO A 180 -2.12 4.06 -12.62
C PRO A 180 -2.39 3.30 -11.32
N GLU A 181 -2.03 2.02 -11.24
CA GLU A 181 -2.21 1.19 -10.05
C GLU A 181 -1.31 1.63 -8.90
N GLU A 182 -0.03 1.91 -9.18
CA GLU A 182 0.92 2.45 -8.21
C GLU A 182 0.49 3.86 -7.77
N ALA A 183 0.00 4.69 -8.70
CA ALA A 183 -0.51 6.03 -8.42
C ALA A 183 -1.72 6.01 -7.51
N LEU A 184 -2.64 5.07 -7.70
CA LEU A 184 -3.82 4.92 -6.85
C LEU A 184 -3.41 4.74 -5.37
N THR A 185 -2.45 3.86 -5.12
CA THR A 185 -1.94 3.62 -3.76
C THR A 185 -1.22 4.85 -3.20
N LEU A 186 -0.37 5.50 -4.00
CA LEU A 186 0.44 6.65 -3.56
C LEU A 186 -0.43 7.90 -3.29
N VAL A 187 -1.34 8.25 -4.20
CA VAL A 187 -2.27 9.38 -4.03
C VAL A 187 -3.19 9.14 -2.84
N SER A 188 -3.69 7.91 -2.69
CA SER A 188 -4.51 7.55 -1.53
C SER A 188 -3.75 7.65 -0.22
N LEU A 189 -2.48 7.22 -0.19
CA LEU A 189 -1.61 7.37 0.98
C LEU A 189 -1.44 8.84 1.36
N TYR A 190 -1.16 9.69 0.38
CA TYR A 190 -1.04 11.13 0.56
C TYR A 190 -2.34 11.74 1.13
N LEU A 191 -3.50 11.39 0.58
CA LEU A 191 -4.79 11.88 1.07
C LEU A 191 -5.08 11.41 2.50
N ARG A 192 -4.74 10.16 2.85
CA ARG A 192 -4.86 9.67 4.23
C ARG A 192 -3.95 10.45 5.20
N GLN A 193 -2.78 10.89 4.76
CA GLN A 193 -1.91 11.77 5.56
C GLN A 193 -2.53 13.15 5.79
N GLN A 194 -3.34 13.64 4.85
CA GLN A 194 -4.15 14.86 5.01
C GLN A 194 -5.38 14.65 5.92
N GLY A 195 -5.61 13.43 6.40
CA GLY A 195 -6.79 13.06 7.18
C GLY A 195 -8.03 12.70 6.35
N GLU A 196 -7.88 12.57 5.04
CA GLU A 196 -8.94 12.26 4.11
C GLU A 196 -8.97 10.74 3.84
N PHE A 197 -9.78 10.02 4.61
CA PHE A 197 -9.99 8.57 4.47
C PHE A 197 -11.18 8.33 3.56
N ILE A 198 -10.92 8.31 2.27
CA ILE A 198 -11.95 8.30 1.23
C ILE A 198 -12.39 6.86 0.96
N ALA A 199 -13.68 6.65 0.82
CA ALA A 199 -14.25 5.41 0.33
C ALA A 199 -15.33 5.70 -0.72
N ALA A 200 -15.52 4.78 -1.65
CA ALA A 200 -16.46 4.93 -2.72
C ALA A 200 -17.81 4.30 -2.39
N LYS A 201 -18.91 4.92 -2.86
CA LYS A 201 -20.28 4.45 -2.73
C LYS A 201 -20.84 3.98 -4.07
N PRO A 202 -21.57 2.85 -4.13
CA PRO A 202 -22.08 2.31 -5.39
C PRO A 202 -23.19 3.14 -6.04
N ASP A 203 -24.07 3.76 -5.25
CA ASP A 203 -25.35 4.29 -5.76
C ASP A 203 -25.30 5.71 -6.29
N ARG A 204 -24.20 6.47 -6.16
CA ARG A 204 -24.11 7.87 -6.62
C ARG A 204 -22.78 8.28 -7.23
N GLY A 205 -21.80 7.40 -7.35
CA GLY A 205 -20.44 7.80 -7.74
C GLY A 205 -19.81 8.82 -6.79
N SER A 206 -20.36 8.95 -5.59
CA SER A 206 -19.89 9.90 -4.60
C SER A 206 -18.87 9.25 -3.70
N GLU A 207 -17.73 9.87 -3.60
CA GLU A 207 -16.77 9.63 -2.55
C GLU A 207 -17.27 10.22 -1.24
N PHE A 208 -16.90 9.60 -0.14
CA PHE A 208 -17.15 10.15 1.19
C PHE A 208 -15.94 9.90 2.09
N VAL A 209 -15.73 10.82 3.01
CA VAL A 209 -14.67 10.70 4.03
C VAL A 209 -15.22 9.92 5.22
N MET A 210 -14.49 8.89 5.62
CA MET A 210 -14.83 8.09 6.78
C MET A 210 -13.84 8.34 7.93
N ASN A 211 -14.18 7.85 9.12
CA ASN A 211 -13.28 7.89 10.25
C ASN A 211 -12.05 6.99 10.01
N ARG A 212 -10.85 7.45 10.38
CA ARG A 212 -9.59 6.72 10.25
C ARG A 212 -9.67 5.28 10.81
N GLY A 213 -10.14 5.14 12.03
CA GLY A 213 -10.26 3.84 12.67
C GLY A 213 -11.21 2.88 11.93
N LEU A 214 -12.31 3.41 11.39
CA LEU A 214 -13.25 2.63 10.59
C LEU A 214 -12.63 2.20 9.26
N PHE A 215 -11.88 3.07 8.59
CA PHE A 215 -11.19 2.76 7.33
C PHE A 215 -10.28 1.53 7.48
N TYR A 216 -9.35 1.56 8.43
CA TYR A 216 -8.45 0.43 8.65
C TYR A 216 -9.15 -0.81 9.20
N TRP A 217 -10.23 -0.63 9.95
CA TRP A 217 -11.00 -1.76 10.45
C TRP A 217 -11.77 -2.48 9.33
N VAL A 218 -12.37 -1.74 8.40
CA VAL A 218 -12.99 -2.31 7.18
C VAL A 218 -11.93 -3.01 6.33
N ALA A 219 -10.76 -2.37 6.14
CA ALA A 219 -9.63 -2.98 5.45
C ALA A 219 -9.17 -4.30 6.08
N ALA A 220 -9.00 -4.33 7.40
CA ALA A 220 -8.59 -5.55 8.11
C ALA A 220 -9.60 -6.69 7.91
N ARG A 221 -10.89 -6.38 7.91
CA ARG A 221 -11.95 -7.36 7.66
C ARG A 221 -12.01 -7.82 6.21
N GLU A 222 -11.73 -6.94 5.25
CA GLU A 222 -11.63 -7.32 3.84
C GLU A 222 -10.46 -8.26 3.59
N LEU A 223 -9.32 -8.02 4.21
CA LEU A 223 -8.14 -8.87 4.11
C LEU A 223 -8.27 -10.21 4.84
N LEU A 224 -9.17 -10.30 5.82
CA LEU A 224 -9.40 -11.48 6.65
C LEU A 224 -10.86 -11.94 6.52
N PRO A 225 -11.29 -12.52 5.39
CA PRO A 225 -12.67 -12.96 5.18
C PRO A 225 -13.14 -14.00 6.22
N GLU A 226 -12.24 -14.87 6.70
CA GLU A 226 -12.54 -15.85 7.74
C GLU A 226 -12.78 -15.22 9.13
N ALA A 227 -12.44 -13.96 9.33
CA ALA A 227 -12.61 -13.27 10.60
C ALA A 227 -14.09 -13.09 10.98
N TRP A 228 -15.00 -13.08 10.01
CA TRP A 228 -16.45 -13.05 10.28
C TRP A 228 -16.90 -14.31 11.01
N ARG A 229 -16.56 -15.47 10.46
CA ARG A 229 -16.82 -16.78 11.03
C ARG A 229 -16.21 -16.91 12.43
N TRP A 230 -14.95 -16.52 12.57
CA TRP A 230 -14.23 -16.57 13.85
C TRP A 230 -14.85 -15.67 14.91
N PHE A 231 -15.16 -14.43 14.55
CA PHE A 231 -15.74 -13.49 15.49
C PHE A 231 -17.12 -13.96 15.97
N ALA A 232 -17.96 -14.43 15.05
CA ALA A 232 -19.28 -14.96 15.41
C ALA A 232 -19.17 -16.18 16.32
N ALA A 233 -18.27 -17.12 16.02
CA ALA A 233 -18.03 -18.29 16.86
C ALA A 233 -17.52 -17.91 18.27
N CYS A 234 -16.52 -17.01 18.34
CA CYS A 234 -16.00 -16.53 19.62
C CYS A 234 -17.08 -15.83 20.46
N ALA A 235 -17.93 -15.00 19.84
CA ALA A 235 -19.02 -14.31 20.53
C ALA A 235 -20.09 -15.27 21.05
N GLN A 236 -20.51 -16.25 20.23
CA GLN A 236 -21.47 -17.25 20.64
C GLN A 236 -20.95 -18.14 21.78
N HIS A 237 -19.69 -18.59 21.66
CA HIS A 237 -19.03 -19.34 22.72
C HIS A 237 -18.97 -18.54 24.03
N SER A 238 -18.52 -17.30 23.98
CA SER A 238 -18.44 -16.41 25.14
C SER A 238 -19.79 -16.24 25.81
N ALA A 239 -20.86 -16.04 25.04
CA ALA A 239 -22.21 -15.92 25.56
C ALA A 239 -22.68 -17.23 26.22
N LYS A 240 -22.33 -18.40 25.67
CA LYS A 240 -22.69 -19.71 26.20
C LYS A 240 -22.01 -20.00 27.54
N VAL A 241 -20.71 -19.73 27.64
CA VAL A 241 -19.91 -20.02 28.85
C VAL A 241 -19.88 -18.87 29.86
N ALA A 242 -20.53 -17.76 29.56
CA ALA A 242 -20.54 -16.53 30.36
C ALA A 242 -19.10 -15.98 30.64
N ASP A 243 -18.22 -16.05 29.63
CA ASP A 243 -16.82 -15.61 29.71
C ASP A 243 -16.40 -14.91 28.41
N ASP A 244 -16.21 -13.60 28.45
CA ASP A 244 -15.96 -12.76 27.29
C ASP A 244 -14.55 -12.88 26.68
N ARG A 245 -13.65 -13.67 27.27
CA ARG A 245 -12.25 -13.80 26.81
C ARG A 245 -12.13 -14.15 25.33
N MET A 246 -12.96 -15.05 24.81
CA MET A 246 -12.92 -15.44 23.40
C MET A 246 -13.37 -14.30 22.49
N THR A 247 -14.41 -13.56 22.86
CA THR A 247 -14.85 -12.36 22.12
C THR A 247 -13.72 -11.33 22.04
N TYR A 248 -13.04 -11.06 23.17
CA TYR A 248 -11.88 -10.14 23.18
C TYR A 248 -10.70 -10.64 22.34
N LEU A 249 -10.45 -11.94 22.27
CA LEU A 249 -9.42 -12.49 21.37
C LEU A 249 -9.79 -12.23 19.90
N GLY A 250 -11.03 -12.51 19.48
CA GLY A 250 -11.51 -12.25 18.14
C GLY A 250 -11.42 -10.76 17.75
N GLN A 251 -11.83 -9.85 18.65
CA GLN A 251 -11.69 -8.41 18.46
C GLN A 251 -10.22 -7.98 18.39
N SER A 252 -9.37 -8.51 19.27
CA SER A 252 -7.96 -8.18 19.34
C SER A 252 -7.21 -8.54 18.04
N LEU A 253 -7.57 -9.64 17.38
CA LEU A 253 -7.01 -10.02 16.07
C LEU A 253 -7.25 -8.91 15.05
N LEU A 254 -8.50 -8.51 14.85
CA LEU A 254 -8.88 -7.48 13.88
C LEU A 254 -8.28 -6.11 14.21
N GLN A 255 -8.29 -5.72 15.48
CA GLN A 255 -7.70 -4.46 15.92
C GLN A 255 -6.20 -4.41 15.67
N ARG A 256 -5.48 -5.52 15.89
CA ARG A 256 -4.03 -5.59 15.63
C ARG A 256 -3.73 -5.48 14.14
N VAL A 257 -4.49 -6.17 13.28
CA VAL A 257 -4.31 -6.06 11.83
C VAL A 257 -4.64 -4.65 11.34
N ALA A 258 -5.72 -4.03 11.83
CA ALA A 258 -6.08 -2.66 11.49
C ALA A 258 -4.99 -1.64 11.88
N ARG A 259 -4.44 -1.77 13.09
CA ARG A 259 -3.31 -0.91 13.53
C ARG A 259 -2.02 -1.20 12.76
N ALA A 260 -1.77 -2.46 12.42
CA ALA A 260 -0.61 -2.82 11.61
C ALA A 260 -0.69 -2.21 10.19
N LEU A 261 -1.88 -2.10 9.61
CA LEU A 261 -2.12 -1.36 8.36
C LEU A 261 -1.82 0.13 8.50
N GLU A 262 -2.25 0.74 9.60
CA GLU A 262 -1.95 2.14 9.91
C GLU A 262 -0.44 2.38 10.08
N ALA A 263 0.24 1.52 10.83
CA ALA A 263 1.70 1.59 11.01
C ALA A 263 2.45 1.32 9.68
N ARG A 264 1.96 0.41 8.83
CA ARG A 264 2.48 0.20 7.47
C ARG A 264 2.39 1.47 6.63
N ASP A 265 1.24 2.15 6.64
CA ASP A 265 1.11 3.44 5.94
C ASP A 265 2.11 4.47 6.47
N ALA A 266 2.37 4.52 7.78
CA ALA A 266 3.37 5.41 8.35
C ALA A 266 4.80 5.09 7.88
N VAL A 267 5.17 3.80 7.74
CA VAL A 267 6.45 3.39 7.11
C VAL A 267 6.53 3.90 5.66
N HIS A 268 5.46 3.76 4.89
CA HIS A 268 5.42 4.25 3.52
C HIS A 268 5.55 5.77 3.44
N VAL A 269 4.88 6.50 4.34
CA VAL A 269 4.99 7.97 4.40
C VAL A 269 6.42 8.40 4.66
N SER A 270 7.05 7.83 5.69
CA SER A 270 8.45 8.14 6.01
C SER A 270 9.40 7.78 4.86
N SER A 271 9.09 6.73 4.08
CA SER A 271 9.91 6.29 2.93
C SER A 271 9.73 7.15 1.68
N ASN A 272 8.60 7.84 1.52
CA ASN A 272 8.28 8.67 0.36
C ASN A 272 8.55 10.16 0.57
N GLN A 273 9.11 10.56 1.70
CA GLN A 273 9.56 11.94 1.97
C GLN A 273 11.07 12.09 1.69
N PRO A 274 11.57 13.32 1.51
CA PRO A 274 13.01 13.56 1.44
C PRO A 274 13.71 13.03 2.70
N GLN A 275 14.63 12.10 2.51
CA GLN A 275 15.19 11.29 3.61
C GLN A 275 16.13 12.08 4.51
N ASP A 276 15.94 11.98 5.82
CA ASP A 276 16.80 12.50 6.88
C ASP A 276 16.90 11.50 8.06
N ASN A 277 17.57 11.90 9.13
CA ASN A 277 17.73 11.05 10.30
C ASN A 277 16.44 10.87 11.10
N ASP A 278 15.58 11.89 11.16
CA ASP A 278 14.33 11.85 11.92
C ASP A 278 13.35 10.88 11.23
N LEU A 279 13.22 10.98 9.91
CA LEU A 279 12.40 10.05 9.11
C LEU A 279 12.92 8.61 9.13
N LYS A 280 14.25 8.43 9.21
CA LYS A 280 14.84 7.09 9.42
C LYS A 280 14.39 6.47 10.73
N ASP A 281 14.47 7.23 11.81
CA ASP A 281 14.09 6.76 13.14
C ASP A 281 12.57 6.54 13.24
N GLU A 282 11.78 7.37 12.58
CA GLU A 282 10.33 7.19 12.47
C GLU A 282 9.96 5.93 11.66
N ALA A 283 10.59 5.70 10.50
CA ALA A 283 10.38 4.50 9.70
C ALA A 283 10.73 3.23 10.49
N LEU A 284 11.81 3.28 11.27
CA LEU A 284 12.23 2.17 12.13
C LEU A 284 11.22 1.89 13.24
N ALA A 285 10.78 2.93 13.96
CA ALA A 285 9.79 2.80 15.03
C ALA A 285 8.46 2.22 14.51
N ASN A 286 7.98 2.70 13.35
CA ASN A 286 6.77 2.18 12.73
C ASN A 286 6.95 0.74 12.22
N THR A 287 8.15 0.38 11.74
CA THR A 287 8.48 -1.01 11.38
C THR A 287 8.39 -1.92 12.61
N ASP A 288 8.96 -1.52 13.74
CA ASP A 288 8.88 -2.27 15.01
C ASP A 288 7.42 -2.43 15.46
N GLU A 289 6.59 -1.38 15.30
CA GLU A 289 5.16 -1.46 15.61
C GLU A 289 4.43 -2.48 14.73
N VAL A 290 4.68 -2.49 13.40
CA VAL A 290 4.13 -3.51 12.49
C VAL A 290 4.51 -4.91 12.96
N LEU A 291 5.79 -5.15 13.27
CA LEU A 291 6.28 -6.46 13.71
C LEU A 291 5.58 -6.95 14.99
N VAL A 292 5.43 -6.08 15.98
CA VAL A 292 4.77 -6.39 17.26
C VAL A 292 3.29 -6.68 17.06
N LEU A 293 2.60 -5.87 16.26
CA LEU A 293 1.18 -6.01 16.01
C LEU A 293 0.86 -7.29 15.22
N LEU A 294 1.62 -7.58 14.17
CA LEU A 294 1.45 -8.79 13.37
C LEU A 294 1.77 -10.05 14.19
N MET A 295 2.84 -10.05 14.98
CA MET A 295 3.14 -11.18 15.86
C MET A 295 2.03 -11.40 16.88
N GLY A 296 1.52 -10.32 17.46
CA GLY A 296 0.40 -10.39 18.39
C GLY A 296 -0.90 -10.91 17.75
N ALA A 297 -1.14 -10.60 16.46
CA ALA A 297 -2.27 -11.18 15.71
C ALA A 297 -2.09 -12.69 15.52
N VAL A 298 -0.89 -13.13 15.15
CA VAL A 298 -0.53 -14.55 15.02
C VAL A 298 -0.68 -15.30 16.35
N ASP A 299 -0.22 -14.73 17.47
CA ASP A 299 -0.35 -15.33 18.80
C ASP A 299 -1.82 -15.48 19.22
N VAL A 300 -2.69 -14.54 18.86
CA VAL A 300 -4.14 -14.64 19.10
C VAL A 300 -4.73 -15.85 18.39
N THR A 301 -4.34 -16.10 17.13
CA THR A 301 -4.85 -17.26 16.40
C THR A 301 -4.45 -18.58 17.05
N ALA A 302 -3.25 -18.68 17.63
CA ALA A 302 -2.82 -19.86 18.36
C ALA A 302 -3.69 -20.13 19.60
N ARG A 303 -4.07 -19.08 20.33
CA ARG A 303 -4.93 -19.20 21.53
C ARG A 303 -6.35 -19.61 21.17
N VAL A 304 -6.92 -19.07 20.10
CA VAL A 304 -8.25 -19.49 19.61
C VAL A 304 -8.21 -20.93 19.13
N ALA A 305 -7.18 -21.31 18.36
CA ALA A 305 -7.00 -22.69 17.89
C ALA A 305 -6.84 -23.69 19.06
N HIS A 306 -6.12 -23.30 20.12
CA HIS A 306 -5.97 -24.10 21.34
C HIS A 306 -7.35 -24.40 21.98
N LYS A 307 -8.19 -23.39 22.11
CA LYS A 307 -9.54 -23.55 22.67
C LYS A 307 -10.45 -24.36 21.76
N ALA A 308 -10.46 -24.07 20.46
CA ALA A 308 -11.25 -24.79 19.48
C ALA A 308 -10.89 -26.30 19.39
N ALA A 309 -9.62 -26.63 19.65
CA ALA A 309 -9.15 -27.99 19.75
C ALA A 309 -9.46 -28.68 21.09
N GLY A 310 -10.13 -28.02 22.03
CA GLY A 310 -10.45 -28.57 23.34
C GLY A 310 -9.24 -28.89 24.23
N LEU A 311 -8.12 -28.20 24.01
CA LEU A 311 -6.92 -28.38 24.85
C LEU A 311 -7.10 -27.73 26.23
N PRO A 312 -6.40 -28.20 27.29
CA PRO A 312 -6.59 -27.73 28.66
C PRO A 312 -6.35 -26.23 28.82
N ASP A 313 -7.22 -25.53 29.54
CA ASP A 313 -7.18 -24.08 29.75
C ASP A 313 -5.92 -23.57 30.40
N ASP A 314 -5.34 -24.32 31.33
CA ASP A 314 -4.11 -23.96 32.02
C ASP A 314 -2.91 -23.86 31.09
N ASP A 315 -2.97 -24.49 29.94
CA ASP A 315 -1.92 -24.56 28.93
C ASP A 315 -2.06 -23.51 27.82
N VAL A 316 -3.14 -22.70 27.78
CA VAL A 316 -3.38 -21.68 26.75
C VAL A 316 -2.21 -20.68 26.62
N ARG A 317 -1.49 -20.38 27.73
CA ARG A 317 -0.27 -19.56 27.74
C ARG A 317 0.88 -20.19 26.95
N HIS A 318 0.83 -21.49 26.74
CA HIS A 318 1.81 -22.26 25.99
C HIS A 318 1.44 -22.40 24.51
N ALA A 319 0.25 -21.93 24.09
CA ALA A 319 -0.11 -21.92 22.68
C ALA A 319 0.82 -21.00 21.86
N GLY A 320 1.30 -21.52 20.74
CA GLY A 320 2.19 -20.74 19.84
C GLY A 320 2.71 -21.59 18.69
N TRP A 321 2.58 -21.08 17.48
CA TRP A 321 2.91 -21.79 16.25
C TRP A 321 4.37 -22.19 16.09
N GLN A 322 5.27 -21.58 16.87
CA GLN A 322 6.70 -21.91 16.92
C GLN A 322 7.02 -22.99 17.98
N LYS A 323 6.05 -23.44 18.78
CA LYS A 323 6.30 -24.37 19.90
C LYS A 323 5.98 -25.81 19.47
N GLN A 324 7.00 -26.58 19.19
CA GLN A 324 6.87 -27.94 18.67
C GLN A 324 6.10 -28.90 19.60
N GLN A 325 6.20 -28.75 20.91
CA GLN A 325 5.42 -29.55 21.85
C GLN A 325 3.94 -29.25 21.70
N TRP A 326 3.57 -27.96 21.74
CA TRP A 326 2.18 -27.56 21.56
C TRP A 326 1.61 -27.96 20.21
N LEU A 327 2.39 -27.86 19.12
CA LEU A 327 1.97 -28.31 17.78
C LEU A 327 1.70 -29.81 17.73
N ARG A 328 2.44 -30.62 18.45
CA ARG A 328 2.18 -32.08 18.56
C ARG A 328 0.90 -32.37 19.31
N GLU A 329 0.62 -31.66 20.41
CA GLU A 329 -0.61 -31.76 21.18
C GLU A 329 -1.81 -31.30 20.31
N LEU A 330 -1.69 -30.16 19.64
CA LEU A 330 -2.69 -29.65 18.70
C LEU A 330 -2.96 -30.66 17.55
N GLY A 331 -1.90 -31.30 17.02
CA GLY A 331 -2.02 -32.27 15.95
C GLY A 331 -2.83 -33.51 16.30
N GLY A 332 -2.88 -33.86 17.58
CA GLY A 332 -3.76 -34.93 18.09
C GLY A 332 -5.25 -34.59 18.03
N GLN A 333 -5.63 -33.33 18.13
CA GLN A 333 -7.01 -32.88 18.19
C GLN A 333 -7.45 -32.15 16.89
N ALA A 334 -6.58 -31.34 16.29
CA ALA A 334 -6.83 -30.56 15.09
C ALA A 334 -5.72 -30.76 14.04
N PRO A 335 -5.56 -31.95 13.44
CA PRO A 335 -4.45 -32.27 12.55
C PRO A 335 -4.35 -31.33 11.34
N ARG A 336 -5.49 -30.95 10.75
CA ARG A 336 -5.53 -30.04 9.59
C ARG A 336 -4.89 -28.68 9.85
N VAL A 337 -4.93 -28.19 11.10
CA VAL A 337 -4.28 -26.93 11.48
C VAL A 337 -2.80 -27.15 11.72
N ALA A 338 -2.44 -28.22 12.46
CA ALA A 338 -1.04 -28.54 12.78
C ALA A 338 -0.19 -28.82 11.52
N GLU A 339 -0.78 -29.43 10.49
CA GLU A 339 -0.14 -29.69 9.19
C GLU A 339 0.33 -28.43 8.45
N LEU A 340 -0.24 -27.26 8.76
CA LEU A 340 0.21 -25.97 8.22
C LEU A 340 1.64 -25.62 8.64
N PHE A 341 2.09 -26.11 9.79
CA PHE A 341 3.33 -25.73 10.46
C PHE A 341 4.35 -26.88 10.52
N VAL A 342 4.30 -27.78 9.57
CA VAL A 342 5.40 -28.77 9.41
C VAL A 342 6.72 -28.03 9.12
N PRO A 343 7.87 -28.60 9.57
CA PRO A 343 9.16 -28.01 9.29
C PRO A 343 9.34 -27.64 7.81
N GLU A 344 9.93 -26.48 7.54
CA GLU A 344 10.19 -25.94 6.19
C GLU A 344 8.94 -25.66 5.33
N SER A 345 7.73 -25.68 5.93
CA SER A 345 6.56 -25.14 5.25
C SER A 345 6.65 -23.62 5.11
N GLN A 346 6.03 -23.06 4.06
CA GLN A 346 6.00 -21.61 3.86
C GLN A 346 5.48 -20.86 5.11
N LEU A 347 4.45 -21.38 5.77
CA LEU A 347 3.89 -20.72 6.96
C LEU A 347 4.83 -20.81 8.17
N SER A 348 5.58 -21.91 8.32
CA SER A 348 6.64 -22.03 9.34
C SER A 348 7.76 -21.01 9.10
N ASP A 349 8.14 -20.78 7.82
CA ASP A 349 9.13 -19.77 7.45
C ASP A 349 8.63 -18.34 7.71
N VAL A 350 7.36 -18.04 7.40
CA VAL A 350 6.76 -16.74 7.75
C VAL A 350 6.83 -16.47 9.25
N ILE A 351 6.49 -17.44 10.09
CA ILE A 351 6.62 -17.34 11.55
C ILE A 351 8.08 -17.11 11.95
N THR A 352 9.01 -17.80 11.31
CA THR A 352 10.43 -17.66 11.58
C THR A 352 10.91 -16.25 11.28
N VAL A 353 10.60 -15.72 10.08
CA VAL A 353 10.96 -14.34 9.71
C VAL A 353 10.34 -13.34 10.67
N LEU A 354 9.02 -13.41 10.90
CA LEU A 354 8.32 -12.47 11.77
C LEU A 354 8.89 -12.51 13.20
N ARG A 355 9.15 -13.70 13.75
CA ARG A 355 9.68 -13.86 15.10
C ARG A 355 11.11 -13.32 15.24
N LEU A 356 11.98 -13.61 14.28
CA LEU A 356 13.37 -13.15 14.33
C LEU A 356 13.45 -11.62 14.23
N LEU A 357 12.69 -11.02 13.32
CA LEU A 357 12.61 -9.56 13.21
C LEU A 357 11.98 -8.94 14.46
N ARG A 358 10.88 -9.49 14.98
CA ARG A 358 10.24 -8.99 16.21
C ARG A 358 11.12 -9.13 17.44
N ASN A 359 11.94 -10.14 17.53
CA ASN A 359 12.84 -10.32 18.69
C ASN A 359 13.86 -9.18 18.80
N SER A 360 14.22 -8.50 17.70
CA SER A 360 15.05 -7.32 17.72
C SER A 360 14.45 -6.16 18.53
N VAL A 361 13.11 -6.06 18.60
CA VAL A 361 12.43 -5.04 19.42
C VAL A 361 12.77 -5.20 20.92
N HIS A 362 13.09 -6.42 21.38
CA HIS A 362 13.40 -6.71 22.78
C HIS A 362 14.87 -7.03 23.03
N GLY A 363 15.65 -7.25 22.01
CA GLY A 363 17.06 -7.63 22.08
C GLY A 363 17.97 -6.55 21.49
N VAL A 364 18.75 -6.93 20.51
CA VAL A 364 19.56 -5.98 19.72
C VAL A 364 18.63 -5.31 18.70
N ALA A 365 18.35 -4.04 18.90
CA ALA A 365 17.46 -3.27 18.03
C ALA A 365 17.90 -3.33 16.55
N LEU A 366 16.91 -3.30 15.64
CA LEU A 366 17.19 -3.08 14.23
C LEU A 366 18.00 -1.79 14.05
N GLN A 367 19.00 -1.83 13.20
CA GLN A 367 19.89 -0.69 12.98
C GLN A 367 19.44 0.09 11.76
N GLY A 368 19.05 1.35 11.96
CA GLY A 368 18.79 2.26 10.85
C GLY A 368 20.10 2.69 10.19
N LEU A 369 20.20 2.53 8.89
CA LEU A 369 21.34 2.90 8.07
C LEU A 369 20.91 3.91 7.02
N SER A 370 21.73 4.93 6.77
CA SER A 370 21.53 5.86 5.68
C SER A 370 22.62 5.65 4.64
N LEU A 371 22.24 5.24 3.44
CA LEU A 371 23.17 5.11 2.32
C LEU A 371 23.07 6.34 1.45
N MET A 372 24.23 6.95 1.19
CA MET A 372 24.43 7.96 0.17
C MET A 372 25.25 7.32 -0.95
N GLU A 373 24.67 7.17 -2.12
CA GLU A 373 25.38 6.81 -3.34
C GLU A 373 25.62 8.10 -4.15
N ASP A 374 26.74 8.20 -4.85
CA ASP A 374 27.03 9.36 -5.69
C ASP A 374 25.87 9.65 -6.65
N ASN A 375 25.36 10.88 -6.62
CA ASN A 375 24.23 11.37 -7.41
C ASN A 375 22.87 10.67 -7.18
N ARG A 376 22.66 10.02 -6.02
CA ARG A 376 21.36 9.46 -5.63
C ARG A 376 20.86 10.06 -4.33
N PRO A 377 19.52 10.16 -4.14
CA PRO A 377 18.97 10.58 -2.85
C PRO A 377 19.42 9.64 -1.74
N MET A 378 19.59 10.19 -0.56
CA MET A 378 19.83 9.40 0.63
C MET A 378 18.68 8.39 0.79
N ARG A 379 19.03 7.11 1.03
CA ARG A 379 18.06 6.04 1.29
C ARG A 379 18.21 5.55 2.71
N ASN A 380 17.11 5.53 3.43
CA ASN A 380 17.05 4.94 4.74
C ASN A 380 16.77 3.44 4.63
N LEU A 381 17.64 2.65 5.21
CA LEU A 381 17.63 1.20 5.16
C LEU A 381 17.70 0.65 6.59
N VAL A 382 17.33 -0.61 6.76
CA VAL A 382 17.37 -1.30 8.04
C VAL A 382 18.28 -2.49 7.94
N GLY A 383 19.21 -2.61 8.90
CA GLY A 383 20.11 -3.77 9.04
C GLY A 383 19.42 -4.94 9.71
N LEU A 384 19.66 -6.16 9.19
CA LEU A 384 19.19 -7.39 9.81
C LEU A 384 19.94 -7.72 11.10
N PRO A 385 19.28 -8.39 12.08
CA PRO A 385 19.95 -8.86 13.29
C PRO A 385 21.08 -9.82 12.95
N GLN A 386 22.31 -9.52 13.41
CA GLN A 386 23.50 -10.30 13.04
C GLN A 386 23.48 -11.74 13.58
N ASP A 387 22.98 -11.94 14.79
CA ASP A 387 22.99 -13.25 15.47
C ASP A 387 22.10 -14.30 14.76
N ASP A 388 21.01 -13.84 14.14
CA ASP A 388 20.03 -14.69 13.46
C ASP A 388 20.03 -14.52 11.94
N GLU A 389 20.95 -13.73 11.38
CA GLU A 389 20.99 -13.34 9.97
C GLU A 389 20.93 -14.54 9.02
N ALA A 390 21.76 -15.58 9.27
CA ALA A 390 21.80 -16.76 8.40
C ALA A 390 20.45 -17.49 8.37
N LYS A 391 19.81 -17.64 9.52
CA LYS A 391 18.51 -18.30 9.67
C LYS A 391 17.38 -17.50 9.03
N LEU A 392 17.46 -16.18 9.16
CA LEU A 392 16.51 -15.26 8.55
C LEU A 392 16.62 -15.29 7.03
N LEU A 393 17.84 -15.23 6.48
CA LEU A 393 18.08 -15.31 5.03
C LEU A 393 17.69 -16.68 4.44
N GLU A 394 17.88 -17.77 5.18
CA GLU A 394 17.42 -19.09 4.76
C GLU A 394 15.88 -19.16 4.63
N ALA A 395 15.13 -18.63 5.61
CA ALA A 395 13.69 -18.54 5.55
C ALA A 395 13.22 -17.61 4.41
N ILE A 396 13.86 -16.45 4.24
CA ILE A 396 13.60 -15.53 3.13
C ILE A 396 13.85 -16.19 1.77
N ALA A 397 14.90 -16.99 1.65
CA ALA A 397 15.21 -17.72 0.41
C ALA A 397 14.05 -18.64 -0.01
N ARG A 398 13.43 -19.35 0.93
CA ARG A 398 12.26 -20.20 0.69
C ARG A 398 10.96 -19.39 0.42
N LEU A 399 10.88 -18.14 0.89
CA LEU A 399 9.75 -17.24 0.70
C LEU A 399 9.86 -16.34 -0.55
N GLY A 400 10.66 -16.72 -1.53
CA GLY A 400 10.79 -16.00 -2.81
C GLY A 400 12.13 -15.29 -3.00
N GLY A 401 13.03 -15.38 -2.03
CA GLY A 401 14.43 -14.98 -2.13
C GLY A 401 14.70 -13.50 -1.86
N CYS A 402 15.99 -13.21 -1.63
CA CYS A 402 16.45 -11.87 -1.22
C CYS A 402 16.04 -10.75 -2.19
N LYS A 403 15.99 -11.03 -3.51
CA LYS A 403 15.59 -10.03 -4.50
C LYS A 403 14.15 -9.56 -4.30
N ARG A 404 13.20 -10.47 -4.03
CA ARG A 404 11.81 -10.12 -3.76
C ARG A 404 11.70 -9.27 -2.49
N TRP A 405 12.45 -9.63 -1.45
CA TRP A 405 12.44 -8.95 -0.16
C TRP A 405 13.31 -7.68 -0.14
N SER A 406 13.88 -7.26 -1.27
CA SER A 406 14.83 -6.14 -1.37
C SER A 406 16.01 -6.23 -0.38
N VAL A 407 16.41 -7.46 -0.04
CA VAL A 407 17.56 -7.70 0.83
C VAL A 407 18.84 -7.67 0.02
N VAL A 408 19.75 -6.80 0.40
CA VAL A 408 21.10 -6.69 -0.18
C VAL A 408 22.13 -7.03 0.88
N THR A 409 23.02 -7.95 0.58
CA THR A 409 24.10 -8.34 1.48
C THR A 409 25.37 -7.56 1.15
N HIS A 410 25.90 -6.85 2.15
CA HIS A 410 27.15 -6.12 2.08
C HIS A 410 28.24 -6.83 2.88
N PRO A 411 29.52 -6.60 2.55
CA PRO A 411 30.63 -7.04 3.39
C PRO A 411 30.48 -6.51 4.81
N ARG A 412 30.90 -7.31 5.80
CA ARG A 412 30.91 -6.85 7.21
C ARG A 412 31.72 -5.54 7.34
N PRO A 413 31.29 -4.62 8.19
CA PRO A 413 30.33 -4.79 9.31
C PRO A 413 28.86 -4.56 8.96
N LEU A 414 28.49 -4.16 7.75
CA LEU A 414 27.11 -3.79 7.39
C LEU A 414 26.15 -4.99 7.37
N GLY A 415 26.62 -6.17 6.89
CA GLY A 415 25.78 -7.35 6.78
C GLY A 415 24.65 -7.19 5.76
N SER A 416 23.51 -7.81 6.02
CA SER A 416 22.33 -7.73 5.14
C SER A 416 21.43 -6.58 5.56
N ILE A 417 20.99 -5.83 4.58
CA ILE A 417 20.14 -4.65 4.74
C ILE A 417 18.92 -4.75 3.83
N PHE A 418 17.86 -4.08 4.19
CA PHE A 418 16.60 -4.05 3.42
C PHE A 418 15.93 -2.68 3.47
N GLU A 419 15.05 -2.44 2.52
CA GLU A 419 14.19 -1.26 2.48
C GLU A 419 12.95 -1.50 3.36
N PRO A 420 12.67 -0.62 4.36
CA PRO A 420 11.57 -0.83 5.32
C PRO A 420 10.21 -1.02 4.67
N ALA A 421 9.84 -0.18 3.70
CA ALA A 421 8.56 -0.24 3.02
C ALA A 421 8.34 -1.58 2.30
N THR A 422 9.33 -2.03 1.53
CA THR A 422 9.27 -3.32 0.84
C THR A 422 9.20 -4.50 1.82
N LEU A 423 9.97 -4.44 2.91
CA LEU A 423 9.94 -5.48 3.93
C LEU A 423 8.56 -5.61 4.55
N VAL A 424 7.97 -4.49 5.01
CA VAL A 424 6.67 -4.53 5.70
C VAL A 424 5.56 -4.98 4.75
N ASP A 425 5.59 -4.61 3.47
CA ASP A 425 4.62 -5.05 2.47
C ASP A 425 4.62 -6.56 2.28
N ILE A 426 5.79 -7.11 2.02
CA ILE A 426 5.94 -8.54 1.77
C ILE A 426 5.61 -9.35 3.02
N LEU A 427 6.10 -8.90 4.17
CA LEU A 427 5.79 -9.54 5.44
C LEU A 427 4.29 -9.51 5.73
N PHE A 428 3.66 -8.37 5.50
CA PHE A 428 2.22 -8.20 5.70
C PHE A 428 1.43 -9.16 4.80
N GLU A 429 1.74 -9.22 3.51
CA GLU A 429 1.13 -10.17 2.56
C GLU A 429 1.23 -11.61 3.05
N HIS A 430 2.43 -12.04 3.47
CA HIS A 430 2.65 -13.41 3.97
C HIS A 430 1.91 -13.69 5.27
N VAL A 431 1.87 -12.73 6.20
CA VAL A 431 1.15 -12.89 7.48
C VAL A 431 -0.36 -12.94 7.27
N ILE A 432 -0.92 -12.11 6.37
CA ILE A 432 -2.36 -12.19 6.03
C ILE A 432 -2.71 -13.56 5.44
N LYS A 433 -1.88 -14.12 4.56
CA LYS A 433 -2.06 -15.49 4.03
C LYS A 433 -2.01 -16.54 5.14
N LEU A 434 -1.07 -16.39 6.08
CA LEU A 434 -0.97 -17.27 7.26
C LEU A 434 -2.24 -17.18 8.12
N LEU A 435 -2.69 -15.98 8.47
CA LEU A 435 -3.87 -15.78 9.29
C LEU A 435 -5.11 -16.41 8.64
N ASN A 436 -5.32 -16.17 7.34
CA ASN A 436 -6.44 -16.77 6.59
C ASN A 436 -6.33 -18.30 6.54
N ALA A 437 -5.15 -18.87 6.30
CA ALA A 437 -4.94 -20.32 6.28
C ALA A 437 -5.23 -20.97 7.63
N VAL A 438 -4.81 -20.34 8.72
CA VAL A 438 -5.10 -20.81 10.09
C VAL A 438 -6.58 -20.70 10.37
N MET A 439 -7.18 -19.55 10.09
CA MET A 439 -8.59 -19.33 10.38
C MET A 439 -9.52 -20.27 9.60
N SER A 440 -9.21 -20.56 8.33
CA SER A 440 -10.02 -21.47 7.51
C SER A 440 -9.97 -22.92 7.97
N ARG A 441 -8.89 -23.34 8.66
CA ARG A 441 -8.71 -24.74 9.10
C ARG A 441 -9.01 -24.96 10.58
N THR A 442 -9.13 -23.90 11.37
CA THR A 442 -9.46 -24.01 12.80
C THR A 442 -10.95 -24.37 12.96
N PRO A 443 -11.28 -25.45 13.69
CA PRO A 443 -12.65 -25.90 13.86
C PRO A 443 -13.38 -25.08 14.95
N VAL A 444 -13.61 -23.81 14.68
CA VAL A 444 -14.28 -22.90 15.64
C VAL A 444 -15.75 -23.28 15.89
N GLU A 445 -16.34 -24.09 15.01
CA GLU A 445 -17.65 -24.68 15.14
C GLU A 445 -17.77 -25.69 16.29
N ASP A 446 -16.63 -26.30 16.68
CA ASP A 446 -16.56 -27.27 17.76
C ASP A 446 -16.55 -26.62 19.16
N LEU A 447 -16.44 -25.30 19.23
CA LEU A 447 -16.56 -24.54 20.47
C LEU A 447 -17.99 -24.71 21.05
N GLU A 448 -18.06 -24.83 22.38
CA GLU A 448 -19.35 -25.00 23.07
C GLU A 448 -20.32 -23.85 22.78
N GLY A 449 -21.54 -24.19 22.37
CA GLY A 449 -22.62 -23.23 22.11
C GLY A 449 -22.54 -22.51 20.77
N VAL A 450 -21.63 -22.91 19.87
CA VAL A 450 -21.51 -22.31 18.55
C VAL A 450 -22.46 -22.97 17.55
N HIS A 451 -23.24 -22.12 16.87
CA HIS A 451 -24.13 -22.50 15.79
C HIS A 451 -24.06 -21.45 14.68
N LEU A 452 -23.19 -21.67 13.70
CA LEU A 452 -22.98 -20.72 12.62
C LEU A 452 -24.03 -20.92 11.51
N ALA A 453 -24.78 -19.86 11.22
CA ALA A 453 -25.65 -19.75 10.06
C ALA A 453 -24.97 -18.98 8.93
N ALA A 454 -25.57 -18.96 7.74
CA ALA A 454 -24.98 -18.31 6.57
C ALA A 454 -24.67 -16.83 6.79
N GLU A 455 -25.50 -16.12 7.56
CA GLU A 455 -25.27 -14.71 7.92
C GLU A 455 -24.04 -14.47 8.80
N HIS A 456 -23.50 -15.50 9.43
CA HIS A 456 -22.26 -15.42 10.23
C HIS A 456 -21.00 -15.63 9.41
N LEU A 457 -21.11 -16.03 8.13
CA LEU A 457 -19.96 -16.33 7.27
C LEU A 457 -19.50 -15.14 6.43
N GLY A 458 -20.21 -14.03 6.52
CA GLY A 458 -19.90 -12.81 5.77
C GLY A 458 -20.08 -11.54 6.60
N PRO A 459 -19.81 -10.37 6.02
CA PRO A 459 -19.97 -9.11 6.70
C PRO A 459 -21.45 -8.88 7.06
N PRO A 460 -21.75 -8.58 8.33
CA PRO A 460 -23.11 -8.20 8.70
C PRO A 460 -23.46 -6.87 8.04
N SER A 461 -24.71 -6.70 7.64
CA SER A 461 -25.19 -5.38 7.26
C SER A 461 -25.11 -4.43 8.45
N ALA A 462 -24.35 -3.36 8.32
CA ALA A 462 -24.25 -2.30 9.33
C ALA A 462 -25.25 -1.17 9.06
N ARG A 463 -26.23 -1.39 8.16
CA ARG A 463 -27.30 -0.42 7.89
C ARG A 463 -28.13 -0.20 9.14
N GLY A 464 -28.02 0.97 9.72
CA GLY A 464 -29.01 1.42 10.67
C GLY A 464 -30.37 1.61 10.01
N PRO A 465 -31.48 1.64 10.77
CA PRO A 465 -32.83 1.69 10.23
C PRO A 465 -33.09 2.94 9.33
N ASN A 466 -32.26 3.97 9.43
CA ASN A 466 -32.34 5.20 8.66
C ASN A 466 -31.10 5.46 7.78
N SER A 467 -30.17 4.51 7.69
CA SER A 467 -28.93 4.67 6.90
C SER A 467 -29.10 4.03 5.52
N THR A 468 -28.75 4.77 4.50
CA THR A 468 -28.64 4.28 3.12
C THR A 468 -27.27 3.71 2.81
N TRP A 469 -26.33 3.73 3.77
CA TRP A 469 -24.95 3.31 3.58
C TRP A 469 -24.55 2.20 4.56
N ASP A 470 -23.82 1.23 4.03
CA ASP A 470 -23.19 0.16 4.77
C ASP A 470 -21.64 0.20 4.55
N PRO A 471 -20.84 0.43 5.62
CA PRO A 471 -19.37 0.45 5.47
C PRO A 471 -18.78 -0.88 5.01
N PHE A 472 -19.54 -1.97 5.08
CA PHE A 472 -19.14 -3.30 4.64
C PHE A 472 -19.69 -3.68 3.27
N GLU A 473 -20.32 -2.76 2.57
CA GLU A 473 -20.73 -2.96 1.20
C GLU A 473 -19.51 -3.30 0.32
N GLU A 474 -19.69 -4.22 -0.61
CA GLU A 474 -18.59 -4.81 -1.39
C GLU A 474 -17.72 -3.74 -2.05
N TRP A 475 -18.34 -2.77 -2.68
CA TRP A 475 -17.62 -1.69 -3.37
C TRP A 475 -16.79 -0.80 -2.43
N THR A 476 -17.33 -0.49 -1.26
CA THR A 476 -16.60 0.24 -0.22
C THR A 476 -15.35 -0.54 0.20
N ARG A 477 -15.49 -1.83 0.46
CA ARG A 477 -14.39 -2.72 0.84
C ARG A 477 -13.34 -2.83 -0.27
N LEU A 478 -13.76 -3.04 -1.53
CA LEU A 478 -12.87 -3.10 -2.68
C LEU A 478 -12.12 -1.78 -2.89
N SER A 479 -12.82 -0.63 -2.80
CA SER A 479 -12.17 0.68 -2.93
C SER A 479 -11.06 0.89 -1.90
N ILE A 480 -11.28 0.48 -0.65
CA ILE A 480 -10.28 0.56 0.43
C ILE A 480 -9.12 -0.40 0.17
N ARG A 481 -9.41 -1.64 -0.25
CA ARG A 481 -8.39 -2.63 -0.57
C ARG A 481 -7.44 -2.14 -1.65
N TRP A 482 -7.97 -1.63 -2.76
CA TRP A 482 -7.17 -1.07 -3.86
C TRP A 482 -6.33 0.13 -3.43
N GLN A 483 -6.88 1.03 -2.60
CA GLN A 483 -6.15 2.17 -2.04
C GLN A 483 -4.97 1.77 -1.15
N LEU A 484 -5.00 0.59 -0.57
CA LEU A 484 -3.93 0.03 0.25
C LEU A 484 -2.96 -0.85 -0.55
N GLY A 485 -3.20 -1.08 -1.85
CA GLY A 485 -2.32 -1.85 -2.74
C GLY A 485 -2.42 -3.37 -2.55
N PHE A 486 -3.60 -3.91 -2.22
CA PHE A 486 -3.85 -5.35 -2.02
C PHE A 486 -4.73 -5.98 -3.10
#